data_36b31cd873eccd15b9e6eb6381d36466
#
_entry.id   36b31cd873eccd15b9e6eb6381d36466
#
_cell.length_a   1.000
_cell.length_b   1.000
_cell.length_c   1.000
_cell.angle_alpha   90.00
_cell.angle_beta   90.00
_cell.angle_gamma   90.00
#
_symmetry.space_group_name_H-M   'P 1'
#
loop_
_entity.id
_entity.type
_entity.pdbx_description
1 polymer ?
#
loop_
_entity_poly.entity_id
_entity_poly.type
_entity_poly.pdbx_seq_one_letter_code
_entity_poly.pdbx_strand_id
1 'polypeptide(L)'
;MSQVRLRQVLSDLPAYVAGKGDAGKVVKLSSNELPFPPSKPIIEAGKQALVGTNRYPDAIGGNLVAKLAAHYHLDPCQVVVGPGSIQVLANALSAVAQAGNNVVYAWRSFEAYPILVGITGASSRQIPLNSDGSHDLDAILSAVDENTAAVILCSPNNPTGTSLTGTQVRDFLAALPAQVLAVLDEAYFEFDTSPGHVDGVTLLADFPNLLVLRTFSKAYGLAGLRCGYGLSSSFLAEAIRKVATPFGLSAVAEACALAALADEAAMRSQVSQVCKEKARVLSELRNLGWTIPQAGGNFIWFAGQVGEQIQAAALSQGVQTRGFPEGVRVTIGSRVENDQFLAAISSLKPC
;
A
#
# COMPACT_ATOMS: atom_id res chain seq x y z
N MET A 1 6.29 -24.72 -34.35
CA MET A 1 5.13 -24.83 -33.43
C MET A 1 4.47 -23.45 -33.37
N SER A 2 3.17 -23.33 -33.65
CA SER A 2 2.46 -22.05 -33.50
C SER A 2 2.35 -21.72 -32.01
N GLN A 3 2.89 -20.57 -31.59
CA GLN A 3 2.74 -20.08 -30.20
C GLN A 3 1.44 -19.30 -30.08
N VAL A 4 0.83 -19.32 -28.88
CA VAL A 4 -0.31 -18.47 -28.55
C VAL A 4 0.08 -16.99 -28.72
N ARG A 5 -0.77 -16.22 -29.38
CA ARG A 5 -0.56 -14.78 -29.60
C ARG A 5 -0.81 -14.01 -28.29
N LEU A 6 0.24 -13.51 -27.68
CA LEU A 6 0.15 -12.70 -26.48
C LEU A 6 -0.14 -11.21 -26.82
N ARG A 7 -0.66 -10.46 -25.86
CA ARG A 7 -0.79 -9.00 -25.95
C ARG A 7 0.62 -8.39 -25.98
N GLN A 8 0.85 -7.41 -26.86
CA GLN A 8 2.17 -6.75 -27.02
C GLN A 8 2.69 -6.14 -25.71
N VAL A 9 1.80 -5.51 -24.93
CA VAL A 9 2.16 -4.89 -23.63
C VAL A 9 2.88 -5.85 -22.66
N LEU A 10 2.62 -7.16 -22.77
CA LEU A 10 3.25 -8.15 -21.88
C LEU A 10 4.75 -8.34 -22.14
N SER A 11 5.25 -7.95 -23.33
CA SER A 11 6.67 -8.00 -23.64
C SER A 11 7.48 -6.99 -22.83
N ASP A 12 6.85 -5.88 -22.45
CA ASP A 12 7.51 -4.73 -21.83
C ASP A 12 7.25 -4.67 -20.31
N LEU A 13 6.31 -5.48 -19.81
CA LEU A 13 5.97 -5.52 -18.39
C LEU A 13 6.91 -6.46 -17.62
N PRO A 14 7.63 -5.95 -16.62
CA PRO A 14 8.40 -6.82 -15.73
C PRO A 14 7.46 -7.67 -14.86
N ALA A 15 7.83 -8.91 -14.59
CA ALA A 15 7.16 -9.68 -13.56
C ALA A 15 7.42 -9.04 -12.18
N TYR A 16 6.39 -9.02 -11.32
CA TYR A 16 6.58 -8.57 -9.95
C TYR A 16 7.53 -9.53 -9.21
N VAL A 17 8.63 -8.99 -8.69
CA VAL A 17 9.60 -9.77 -7.91
C VAL A 17 9.47 -9.38 -6.44
N ALA A 18 8.89 -10.26 -5.64
CA ALA A 18 8.88 -10.11 -4.19
C ALA A 18 10.31 -10.22 -3.63
N GLY A 19 10.58 -9.57 -2.49
CA GLY A 19 11.83 -9.76 -1.76
C GLY A 19 12.00 -11.26 -1.45
N LYS A 20 13.08 -11.88 -1.94
CA LYS A 20 13.41 -13.28 -1.66
C LYS A 20 13.83 -13.41 -0.19
N GLY A 21 13.22 -14.29 0.58
CA GLY A 21 13.65 -14.68 1.91
C GLY A 21 13.71 -16.19 1.99
N ASP A 22 14.85 -16.75 2.44
CA ASP A 22 14.90 -18.13 2.87
C ASP A 22 14.18 -18.24 4.23
N ALA A 23 13.06 -18.93 4.26
CA ALA A 23 12.25 -19.12 5.45
C ALA A 23 13.11 -19.68 6.59
N GLY A 24 13.29 -18.91 7.66
CA GLY A 24 13.94 -19.33 8.91
C GLY A 24 15.46 -19.08 9.04
N LYS A 25 16.13 -18.55 8.01
CA LYS A 25 17.60 -18.26 8.07
C LYS A 25 17.94 -16.77 8.01
N VAL A 26 16.98 -15.90 7.67
CA VAL A 26 17.23 -14.48 7.42
C VAL A 26 16.12 -13.66 8.07
N VAL A 27 16.50 -12.60 8.76
CA VAL A 27 15.56 -11.58 9.28
C VAL A 27 14.99 -10.82 8.10
N LYS A 28 13.67 -10.88 7.91
CA LYS A 28 12.99 -10.31 6.75
C LYS A 28 12.44 -8.91 7.03
N LEU A 29 13.20 -7.88 6.66
CA LEU A 29 12.79 -6.47 6.74
C LEU A 29 12.50 -5.85 5.34
N SER A 30 11.98 -6.64 4.41
CA SER A 30 11.83 -6.25 3.00
C SER A 30 10.40 -5.97 2.54
N SER A 31 9.35 -6.38 3.28
CA SER A 31 7.98 -6.42 2.76
C SER A 31 6.97 -5.60 3.55
N ASN A 32 7.41 -4.80 4.52
CA ASN A 32 6.54 -3.96 5.37
C ASN A 32 5.45 -4.80 6.07
N GLU A 33 5.84 -5.99 6.52
CA GLU A 33 5.00 -6.87 7.35
C GLU A 33 5.11 -6.46 8.82
N LEU A 34 4.09 -6.78 9.64
CA LEU A 34 4.19 -6.63 11.08
C LEU A 34 5.05 -7.76 11.67
N PRO A 35 5.86 -7.47 12.70
CA PRO A 35 6.65 -8.51 13.40
C PRO A 35 5.82 -9.33 14.40
N PHE A 36 4.53 -9.05 14.54
CA PHE A 36 3.64 -9.69 15.49
C PHE A 36 2.67 -10.65 14.78
N PRO A 37 2.38 -11.81 15.37
CA PRO A 37 1.31 -12.67 14.86
C PRO A 37 -0.07 -12.00 15.06
N PRO A 38 -1.09 -12.41 14.31
CA PRO A 38 -2.47 -12.00 14.54
C PRO A 38 -2.92 -12.33 15.97
N SER A 39 -3.85 -11.53 16.51
CA SER A 39 -4.40 -11.76 17.85
C SER A 39 -5.20 -13.08 17.91
N LYS A 40 -5.36 -13.63 19.13
CA LYS A 40 -6.09 -14.91 19.33
C LYS A 40 -7.50 -14.89 18.73
N PRO A 41 -8.33 -13.83 18.89
CA PRO A 41 -9.64 -13.76 18.25
C PRO A 41 -9.60 -13.90 16.72
N ILE A 42 -8.62 -13.29 16.08
CA ILE A 42 -8.44 -13.37 14.63
C ILE A 42 -8.09 -14.80 14.20
N ILE A 43 -7.15 -15.44 14.90
CA ILE A 43 -6.73 -16.83 14.63
C ILE A 43 -7.93 -17.77 14.78
N GLU A 44 -8.72 -17.59 15.82
CA GLU A 44 -9.87 -18.45 16.09
C GLU A 44 -11.00 -18.27 15.06
N ALA A 45 -11.27 -17.02 14.65
CA ALA A 45 -12.22 -16.74 13.56
C ALA A 45 -11.79 -17.43 12.26
N GLY A 46 -10.50 -17.40 11.94
CA GLY A 46 -9.96 -18.08 10.76
C GLY A 46 -10.12 -19.61 10.84
N LYS A 47 -9.84 -20.22 11.99
CA LYS A 47 -10.05 -21.67 12.20
C LYS A 47 -11.52 -22.07 12.04
N GLN A 48 -12.43 -21.30 12.60
CA GLN A 48 -13.86 -21.55 12.47
C GLN A 48 -14.33 -21.44 11.01
N ALA A 49 -13.85 -20.43 10.29
CA ALA A 49 -14.20 -20.25 8.87
C ALA A 49 -13.68 -21.39 7.97
N LEU A 50 -12.56 -22.05 8.33
CA LEU A 50 -12.03 -23.20 7.58
C LEU A 50 -13.02 -24.36 7.50
N VAL A 51 -13.87 -24.58 8.49
CA VAL A 51 -14.85 -25.68 8.52
C VAL A 51 -15.85 -25.58 7.38
N GLY A 52 -16.18 -24.36 6.93
CA GLY A 52 -17.15 -24.08 5.88
C GLY A 52 -16.58 -23.92 4.47
N THR A 53 -15.28 -24.15 4.25
CA THR A 53 -14.59 -23.82 2.98
C THR A 53 -14.99 -24.70 1.79
N ASN A 54 -15.81 -25.74 1.98
CA ASN A 54 -16.43 -26.48 0.91
C ASN A 54 -17.59 -25.75 0.23
N ARG A 55 -17.96 -24.54 0.71
CA ARG A 55 -18.97 -23.65 0.13
C ARG A 55 -18.34 -22.35 -0.32
N TYR A 56 -18.92 -21.75 -1.37
CA TYR A 56 -18.52 -20.40 -1.79
C TYR A 56 -18.80 -19.40 -0.69
N PRO A 57 -17.91 -18.39 -0.53
CA PRO A 57 -18.19 -17.24 0.33
C PRO A 57 -19.30 -16.37 -0.27
N ASP A 58 -19.64 -15.27 0.40
CA ASP A 58 -20.46 -14.23 -0.21
C ASP A 58 -19.76 -13.64 -1.45
N ALA A 59 -20.54 -13.39 -2.51
CA ALA A 59 -20.00 -12.99 -3.81
C ALA A 59 -19.22 -11.67 -3.77
N ILE A 60 -19.60 -10.78 -2.86
CA ILE A 60 -19.03 -9.43 -2.72
C ILE A 60 -18.45 -9.15 -1.33
N GLY A 61 -18.43 -10.16 -0.42
CA GLY A 61 -17.99 -9.97 0.96
C GLY A 61 -18.93 -9.09 1.78
N GLY A 62 -20.25 -9.34 1.67
CA GLY A 62 -21.31 -8.46 2.17
C GLY A 62 -21.22 -8.16 3.66
N ASN A 63 -20.82 -9.12 4.51
CA ASN A 63 -20.65 -8.87 5.95
C ASN A 63 -19.51 -7.88 6.22
N LEU A 64 -18.39 -8.02 5.51
CA LEU A 64 -17.26 -7.10 5.66
C LEU A 64 -17.60 -5.73 5.09
N VAL A 65 -18.30 -5.66 3.95
CA VAL A 65 -18.81 -4.41 3.37
C VAL A 65 -19.71 -3.68 4.37
N ALA A 66 -20.68 -4.36 4.97
CA ALA A 66 -21.58 -3.76 5.97
C ALA A 66 -20.82 -3.27 7.22
N LYS A 67 -19.84 -4.06 7.70
CA LYS A 67 -19.03 -3.69 8.86
C LYS A 67 -18.14 -2.48 8.58
N LEU A 68 -17.49 -2.40 7.42
CA LEU A 68 -16.68 -1.25 7.00
C LEU A 68 -17.56 0.00 6.80
N ALA A 69 -18.73 -0.13 6.16
CA ALA A 69 -19.66 0.97 5.99
C ALA A 69 -20.08 1.56 7.34
N ALA A 70 -20.46 0.72 8.30
CA ALA A 70 -20.77 1.16 9.65
C ALA A 70 -19.57 1.82 10.37
N HIS A 71 -18.36 1.29 10.18
CA HIS A 71 -17.12 1.81 10.78
C HIS A 71 -16.79 3.23 10.27
N TYR A 72 -17.01 3.49 8.99
CA TYR A 72 -16.71 4.78 8.35
C TYR A 72 -17.92 5.70 8.20
N HIS A 73 -19.10 5.31 8.72
CA HIS A 73 -20.36 6.05 8.58
C HIS A 73 -20.75 6.31 7.11
N LEU A 74 -20.52 5.30 6.26
CA LEU A 74 -20.84 5.31 4.83
C LEU A 74 -22.02 4.36 4.53
N ASP A 75 -22.58 4.48 3.32
CA ASP A 75 -23.52 3.49 2.80
C ASP A 75 -22.76 2.26 2.31
N PRO A 76 -23.25 1.02 2.52
CA PRO A 76 -22.64 -0.20 1.96
C PRO A 76 -22.39 -0.14 0.45
N CYS A 77 -23.18 0.60 -0.31
CA CYS A 77 -22.96 0.79 -1.73
C CYS A 77 -21.67 1.58 -2.07
N GLN A 78 -21.07 2.28 -1.11
CA GLN A 78 -19.83 3.05 -1.24
C GLN A 78 -18.57 2.23 -0.93
N VAL A 79 -18.72 0.99 -0.49
CA VAL A 79 -17.60 0.13 -0.05
C VAL A 79 -17.38 -1.01 -1.02
N VAL A 80 -16.14 -1.25 -1.41
CA VAL A 80 -15.71 -2.44 -2.17
C VAL A 80 -14.62 -3.17 -1.43
N VAL A 81 -14.64 -4.50 -1.44
CA VAL A 81 -13.62 -5.35 -0.84
C VAL A 81 -12.98 -6.26 -1.89
N GLY A 82 -11.76 -6.73 -1.62
CA GLY A 82 -11.09 -7.61 -2.55
C GLY A 82 -9.82 -8.25 -1.97
N PRO A 83 -9.15 -9.11 -2.75
CA PRO A 83 -7.89 -9.77 -2.38
C PRO A 83 -6.71 -8.78 -2.22
N GLY A 84 -6.77 -7.95 -1.18
CA GLY A 84 -5.89 -6.81 -0.93
C GLY A 84 -6.35 -5.55 -1.67
N SER A 85 -5.93 -4.36 -1.19
CA SER A 85 -6.21 -3.08 -1.85
C SER A 85 -5.66 -3.03 -3.28
N ILE A 86 -4.60 -3.79 -3.57
CA ILE A 86 -4.03 -3.93 -4.91
C ILE A 86 -5.03 -4.48 -5.94
N GLN A 87 -5.88 -5.45 -5.56
CA GLN A 87 -6.90 -5.97 -6.47
C GLN A 87 -8.04 -4.96 -6.65
N VAL A 88 -8.38 -4.22 -5.60
CA VAL A 88 -9.35 -3.12 -5.71
C VAL A 88 -8.84 -2.04 -6.66
N LEU A 89 -7.56 -1.68 -6.58
CA LEU A 89 -6.91 -0.77 -7.53
C LEU A 89 -6.93 -1.33 -8.95
N ALA A 90 -6.58 -2.60 -9.14
CA ALA A 90 -6.61 -3.24 -10.46
C ALA A 90 -8.00 -3.19 -11.09
N ASN A 91 -9.03 -3.46 -10.28
CA ASN A 91 -10.43 -3.38 -10.72
C ASN A 91 -10.82 -1.93 -11.05
N ALA A 92 -10.43 -0.95 -10.22
CA ALA A 92 -10.70 0.45 -10.46
C ALA A 92 -10.07 0.94 -11.77
N LEU A 93 -8.79 0.61 -12.00
CA LEU A 93 -8.12 0.94 -13.25
C LEU A 93 -8.77 0.25 -14.45
N SER A 94 -9.18 -1.02 -14.31
CA SER A 94 -9.88 -1.75 -15.38
C SER A 94 -11.27 -1.18 -15.68
N ALA A 95 -11.89 -0.48 -14.73
CA ALA A 95 -13.18 0.18 -14.95
C ALA A 95 -13.07 1.50 -15.70
N VAL A 96 -11.91 2.19 -15.67
CA VAL A 96 -11.77 3.55 -16.23
C VAL A 96 -10.70 3.67 -17.32
N ALA A 97 -9.70 2.78 -17.37
CA ALA A 97 -8.54 2.89 -18.24
C ALA A 97 -8.51 1.79 -19.32
N GLN A 98 -8.10 2.16 -20.52
CA GLN A 98 -7.94 1.29 -21.68
C GLN A 98 -6.79 1.76 -22.58
N ALA A 99 -6.55 1.07 -23.69
CA ALA A 99 -5.57 1.51 -24.68
C ALA A 99 -5.90 2.92 -25.20
N GLY A 100 -4.89 3.76 -25.26
CA GLY A 100 -5.02 5.19 -25.60
C GLY A 100 -5.10 6.10 -24.37
N ASN A 101 -5.48 5.59 -23.21
CA ASN A 101 -5.46 6.36 -21.98
C ASN A 101 -4.07 6.39 -21.33
N ASN A 102 -3.91 7.29 -20.36
CA ASN A 102 -2.77 7.30 -19.45
C ASN A 102 -3.23 7.34 -17.97
N VAL A 103 -2.34 6.90 -17.09
CA VAL A 103 -2.49 7.01 -15.64
C VAL A 103 -1.26 7.73 -15.08
N VAL A 104 -1.49 8.82 -14.33
CA VAL A 104 -0.44 9.69 -13.79
C VAL A 104 -0.19 9.34 -12.33
N TYR A 105 1.07 9.22 -11.94
CA TYR A 105 1.48 8.99 -10.54
C TYR A 105 2.93 9.37 -10.30
N ALA A 106 3.26 9.67 -9.03
CA ALA A 106 4.62 9.95 -8.65
C ALA A 106 5.53 8.70 -8.78
N TRP A 107 6.79 8.90 -9.15
CA TRP A 107 7.78 7.84 -9.25
C TRP A 107 9.12 8.25 -8.65
N ARG A 108 9.65 7.52 -7.69
CA ARG A 108 9.36 6.16 -7.21
C ARG A 108 8.14 6.12 -6.30
N SER A 109 7.23 5.19 -6.59
CA SER A 109 6.12 4.83 -5.72
C SER A 109 5.94 3.31 -5.72
N PHE A 110 4.75 2.79 -5.39
CA PHE A 110 4.53 1.35 -5.28
C PHE A 110 4.77 0.63 -6.60
N GLU A 111 5.69 -0.34 -6.59
CA GLU A 111 6.20 -1.05 -7.79
C GLU A 111 5.13 -1.76 -8.62
N ALA A 112 3.95 -2.01 -8.06
CA ALA A 112 2.86 -2.63 -8.80
C ALA A 112 2.09 -1.65 -9.71
N TYR A 113 2.17 -0.34 -9.49
CA TYR A 113 1.40 0.62 -10.30
C TYR A 113 1.65 0.48 -11.80
N PRO A 114 2.90 0.51 -12.31
CA PRO A 114 3.14 0.35 -13.74
C PRO A 114 2.64 -1.00 -14.29
N ILE A 115 2.68 -2.07 -13.49
CA ILE A 115 2.16 -3.38 -13.89
C ILE A 115 0.64 -3.32 -14.04
N LEU A 116 -0.06 -2.77 -13.05
CA LEU A 116 -1.53 -2.67 -13.07
C LEU A 116 -2.02 -1.77 -14.19
N VAL A 117 -1.35 -0.64 -14.43
CA VAL A 117 -1.64 0.26 -15.56
C VAL A 117 -1.44 -0.47 -16.89
N GLY A 118 -0.28 -1.11 -17.07
CA GLY A 118 0.03 -1.84 -18.30
C GLY A 118 -0.96 -2.97 -18.63
N ILE A 119 -1.49 -3.66 -17.61
CA ILE A 119 -2.50 -4.71 -17.82
C ILE A 119 -3.78 -4.15 -18.45
N THR A 120 -4.18 -2.90 -18.20
CA THR A 120 -5.34 -2.27 -18.85
C THR A 120 -5.07 -1.93 -20.32
N GLY A 121 -3.81 -1.80 -20.71
CA GLY A 121 -3.37 -1.29 -22.01
C GLY A 121 -3.11 0.23 -22.01
N ALA A 122 -3.36 0.91 -20.91
CA ALA A 122 -3.02 2.32 -20.73
C ALA A 122 -1.52 2.52 -20.53
N SER A 123 -1.05 3.74 -20.75
CA SER A 123 0.33 4.14 -20.53
C SER A 123 0.53 4.73 -19.13
N SER A 124 1.71 4.50 -18.54
CA SER A 124 2.11 5.11 -17.29
C SER A 124 2.76 6.47 -17.53
N ARG A 125 2.27 7.52 -16.85
CA ARG A 125 2.96 8.82 -16.73
C ARG A 125 3.58 8.93 -15.34
N GLN A 126 4.86 8.65 -15.28
CA GLN A 126 5.63 8.66 -14.04
C GLN A 126 6.24 10.05 -13.82
N ILE A 127 5.84 10.73 -12.77
CA ILE A 127 6.31 12.07 -12.42
C ILE A 127 7.41 11.94 -11.35
N PRO A 128 8.59 12.49 -11.57
CA PRO A 128 9.66 12.44 -10.59
C PRO A 128 9.21 12.99 -9.23
N LEU A 129 9.71 12.40 -8.14
CA LEU A 129 9.54 12.95 -6.79
C LEU A 129 10.37 14.20 -6.63
N ASN A 130 9.97 15.06 -5.69
CA ASN A 130 10.82 16.13 -5.17
C ASN A 130 12.10 15.57 -4.52
N SER A 131 13.11 16.42 -4.32
CA SER A 131 14.40 16.02 -3.73
C SER A 131 14.30 15.46 -2.31
N ASP A 132 13.25 15.79 -1.58
CA ASP A 132 12.94 15.27 -0.24
C ASP A 132 12.14 13.94 -0.27
N GLY A 133 11.84 13.42 -1.46
CA GLY A 133 11.07 12.20 -1.66
C GLY A 133 9.55 12.39 -1.60
N SER A 134 9.03 13.62 -1.53
CA SER A 134 7.60 13.94 -1.58
C SER A 134 7.07 13.97 -3.02
N HIS A 135 5.74 13.87 -3.17
CA HIS A 135 5.07 14.04 -4.46
C HIS A 135 5.14 15.50 -4.92
N ASP A 136 5.50 15.73 -6.16
CA ASP A 136 5.32 17.02 -6.84
C ASP A 136 3.88 17.08 -7.38
N LEU A 137 2.98 17.62 -6.57
CA LEU A 137 1.54 17.67 -6.91
C LEU A 137 1.27 18.60 -8.09
N ASP A 138 2.03 19.68 -8.23
CA ASP A 138 1.89 20.62 -9.35
C ASP A 138 2.32 19.98 -10.67
N ALA A 139 3.43 19.26 -10.66
CA ALA A 139 3.89 18.50 -11.83
C ALA A 139 2.92 17.34 -12.18
N ILE A 140 2.36 16.65 -11.18
CA ILE A 140 1.35 15.61 -11.38
C ILE A 140 0.11 16.23 -12.04
N LEU A 141 -0.40 17.35 -11.53
CA LEU A 141 -1.57 18.03 -12.09
C LEU A 141 -1.31 18.54 -13.50
N SER A 142 -0.13 19.11 -13.75
CA SER A 142 0.28 19.59 -15.09
C SER A 142 0.42 18.47 -16.14
N ALA A 143 0.60 17.22 -15.70
CA ALA A 143 0.68 16.07 -16.58
C ALA A 143 -0.70 15.47 -16.94
N VAL A 144 -1.78 15.98 -16.36
CA VAL A 144 -3.15 15.53 -16.66
C VAL A 144 -3.59 16.15 -18.00
N ASP A 145 -4.11 15.31 -18.90
CA ASP A 145 -4.67 15.72 -20.20
C ASP A 145 -6.00 15.02 -20.47
N GLU A 146 -6.55 15.24 -21.68
CA GLU A 146 -7.83 14.66 -22.11
C GLU A 146 -7.85 13.13 -22.16
N ASN A 147 -6.68 12.48 -22.21
CA ASN A 147 -6.53 11.02 -22.22
C ASN A 147 -6.26 10.45 -20.84
N THR A 148 -6.14 11.28 -19.82
CA THR A 148 -5.87 10.83 -18.46
C THR A 148 -7.10 10.18 -17.84
N ALA A 149 -7.03 8.87 -17.58
CA ALA A 149 -8.12 8.12 -16.96
C ALA A 149 -8.07 8.17 -15.42
N ALA A 150 -6.86 8.19 -14.84
CA ALA A 150 -6.69 8.19 -13.40
C ALA A 150 -5.40 8.89 -12.96
N VAL A 151 -5.41 9.39 -11.72
CA VAL A 151 -4.23 9.83 -10.96
C VAL A 151 -4.13 8.99 -9.70
N ILE A 152 -2.91 8.54 -9.33
CA ILE A 152 -2.68 7.78 -8.09
C ILE A 152 -1.76 8.60 -7.17
N LEU A 153 -2.26 8.95 -6.00
CA LEU A 153 -1.51 9.52 -4.88
C LEU A 153 -1.31 8.44 -3.83
N CYS A 154 -0.08 8.26 -3.35
CA CYS A 154 0.25 7.30 -2.30
C CYS A 154 0.69 8.06 -1.04
N SER A 155 -0.08 7.96 0.04
CA SER A 155 0.20 8.70 1.28
C SER A 155 -0.14 7.85 2.51
N PRO A 156 0.87 7.49 3.29
CA PRO A 156 2.32 7.65 3.10
C PRO A 156 2.86 6.94 1.85
N ASN A 157 3.79 7.59 1.14
CA ASN A 157 4.37 7.02 -0.07
C ASN A 157 5.26 5.81 0.23
N ASN A 158 5.15 4.79 -0.55
CA ASN A 158 6.05 3.64 -0.55
C ASN A 158 6.92 3.69 -1.81
N PRO A 159 8.27 3.87 -1.73
CA PRO A 159 9.11 3.52 -0.57
C PRO A 159 9.60 4.68 0.29
N THR A 160 9.34 5.94 -0.04
CA THR A 160 10.00 7.11 0.60
C THR A 160 9.49 7.42 2.01
N GLY A 161 8.25 7.05 2.33
CA GLY A 161 7.64 7.31 3.64
C GLY A 161 7.08 8.73 3.80
N THR A 162 7.15 9.57 2.77
CA THR A 162 6.60 10.93 2.81
C THR A 162 5.07 10.92 2.78
N SER A 163 4.46 11.85 3.48
CA SER A 163 3.00 11.96 3.61
C SER A 163 2.50 13.26 3.04
N LEU A 164 1.28 13.23 2.50
CA LEU A 164 0.55 14.40 2.06
C LEU A 164 -0.36 14.90 3.20
N THR A 165 -0.54 16.21 3.28
CA THR A 165 -1.51 16.81 4.20
C THR A 165 -2.92 16.81 3.61
N GLY A 166 -3.93 16.88 4.48
CA GLY A 166 -5.34 16.99 4.06
C GLY A 166 -5.59 18.22 3.18
N THR A 167 -4.93 19.35 3.46
CA THR A 167 -5.02 20.57 2.63
C THR A 167 -4.44 20.32 1.24
N GLN A 168 -3.23 19.77 1.13
CA GLN A 168 -2.60 19.48 -0.17
C GLN A 168 -3.47 18.56 -1.03
N VAL A 169 -4.04 17.50 -0.44
CA VAL A 169 -4.89 16.57 -1.20
C VAL A 169 -6.22 17.22 -1.58
N ARG A 170 -6.83 18.03 -0.70
CA ARG A 170 -8.07 18.76 -1.01
C ARG A 170 -7.87 19.73 -2.16
N ASP A 171 -6.81 20.54 -2.11
CA ASP A 171 -6.50 21.53 -3.16
C ASP A 171 -6.20 20.84 -4.50
N PHE A 172 -5.46 19.73 -4.46
CA PHE A 172 -5.20 18.89 -5.65
C PHE A 172 -6.50 18.34 -6.26
N LEU A 173 -7.39 17.77 -5.43
CA LEU A 173 -8.66 17.20 -5.88
C LEU A 173 -9.60 18.29 -6.45
N ALA A 174 -9.58 19.48 -5.88
CA ALA A 174 -10.36 20.61 -6.38
C ALA A 174 -9.89 21.10 -7.76
N ALA A 175 -8.60 20.94 -8.08
CA ALA A 175 -8.03 21.30 -9.37
C ALA A 175 -8.08 20.16 -10.41
N LEU A 176 -8.27 18.89 -9.96
CA LEU A 176 -8.32 17.73 -10.85
C LEU A 176 -9.67 17.70 -11.60
N PRO A 177 -9.68 17.48 -12.93
CA PRO A 177 -10.93 17.35 -13.68
C PRO A 177 -11.82 16.22 -13.13
N ALA A 178 -13.10 16.49 -12.93
CA ALA A 178 -14.04 15.58 -12.26
C ALA A 178 -14.24 14.22 -12.97
N GLN A 179 -13.91 14.12 -14.25
CA GLN A 179 -13.95 12.87 -15.02
C GLN A 179 -12.72 11.99 -14.82
N VAL A 180 -11.65 12.49 -14.21
CA VAL A 180 -10.44 11.73 -13.90
C VAL A 180 -10.60 11.04 -12.56
N LEU A 181 -10.39 9.73 -12.49
CA LEU A 181 -10.38 8.99 -11.23
C LEU A 181 -9.20 9.44 -10.38
N ALA A 182 -9.45 9.93 -9.17
CA ALA A 182 -8.43 10.14 -8.16
C ALA A 182 -8.34 8.93 -7.25
N VAL A 183 -7.18 8.29 -7.16
CA VAL A 183 -6.91 7.22 -6.19
C VAL A 183 -6.00 7.76 -5.11
N LEU A 184 -6.43 7.64 -3.86
CA LEU A 184 -5.60 7.89 -2.67
C LEU A 184 -5.28 6.56 -2.01
N ASP A 185 -4.05 6.08 -2.19
CA ASP A 185 -3.58 4.82 -1.60
C ASP A 185 -3.04 5.08 -0.20
N GLU A 186 -3.85 4.75 0.78
CA GLU A 186 -3.61 4.91 2.22
C GLU A 186 -3.22 3.58 2.90
N ALA A 187 -2.46 2.73 2.22
CA ALA A 187 -2.08 1.42 2.76
C ALA A 187 -1.30 1.49 4.10
N TYR A 188 -0.76 2.65 4.44
CA TYR A 188 0.02 2.87 5.68
C TYR A 188 -0.60 3.91 6.61
N PHE A 189 -1.87 4.28 6.40
CA PHE A 189 -2.58 5.33 7.13
C PHE A 189 -2.42 5.24 8.64
N GLU A 190 -2.57 4.05 9.21
CA GLU A 190 -2.57 3.85 10.67
C GLU A 190 -1.19 4.08 11.32
N PHE A 191 -0.10 4.08 10.53
CA PHE A 191 1.27 4.36 11.02
C PHE A 191 1.67 5.82 10.91
N ASP A 192 0.86 6.62 10.21
CA ASP A 192 1.20 8.03 9.97
C ASP A 192 0.88 8.88 11.20
N THR A 193 1.91 9.47 11.75
CA THR A 193 1.83 10.39 12.87
C THR A 193 2.19 11.82 12.48
N SER A 194 2.28 12.09 11.18
CA SER A 194 2.63 13.42 10.65
C SER A 194 1.51 14.42 10.92
N PRO A 195 1.84 15.64 11.37
CA PRO A 195 0.83 16.66 11.62
C PRO A 195 0.02 16.95 10.35
N GLY A 196 -1.32 16.88 10.46
CA GLY A 196 -2.21 17.20 9.36
C GLY A 196 -2.19 16.21 8.19
N HIS A 197 -1.66 14.99 8.38
CA HIS A 197 -1.73 13.94 7.34
C HIS A 197 -3.16 13.74 6.87
N VAL A 198 -3.33 13.38 5.61
CA VAL A 198 -4.66 13.21 5.00
C VAL A 198 -5.39 12.01 5.60
N ASP A 199 -6.69 12.18 5.85
CA ASP A 199 -7.67 11.09 5.97
C ASP A 199 -8.63 11.22 4.78
N GLY A 200 -8.44 10.39 3.77
CA GLY A 200 -9.20 10.45 2.54
C GLY A 200 -10.69 10.21 2.72
N VAL A 201 -11.09 9.51 3.79
CA VAL A 201 -12.53 9.28 4.09
C VAL A 201 -13.26 10.59 4.30
N THR A 202 -12.62 11.59 4.89
CA THR A 202 -13.21 12.92 5.14
C THR A 202 -13.44 13.73 3.86
N LEU A 203 -12.87 13.29 2.74
CA LEU A 203 -12.96 13.97 1.44
C LEU A 203 -14.01 13.36 0.50
N LEU A 204 -14.52 12.17 0.81
CA LEU A 204 -15.42 11.41 -0.09
C LEU A 204 -16.73 12.14 -0.41
N ALA A 205 -17.25 12.91 0.53
CA ALA A 205 -18.48 13.66 0.33
C ALA A 205 -18.33 14.81 -0.68
N ASP A 206 -17.13 15.41 -0.75
CA ASP A 206 -16.86 16.57 -1.60
C ASP A 206 -16.35 16.16 -3.00
N PHE A 207 -15.73 14.98 -3.11
CA PHE A 207 -15.05 14.51 -4.34
C PHE A 207 -15.58 13.15 -4.81
N PRO A 208 -16.65 13.11 -5.62
CA PRO A 208 -17.28 11.86 -6.07
C PRO A 208 -16.39 11.00 -6.99
N ASN A 209 -15.32 11.56 -7.54
CA ASN A 209 -14.29 10.86 -8.33
C ASN A 209 -13.13 10.34 -7.49
N LEU A 210 -13.19 10.42 -6.16
CA LEU A 210 -12.17 9.89 -5.25
C LEU A 210 -12.43 8.42 -4.90
N LEU A 211 -11.37 7.61 -4.98
CA LEU A 211 -11.26 6.26 -4.41
C LEU A 211 -10.18 6.24 -3.35
N VAL A 212 -10.54 5.98 -2.11
CA VAL A 212 -9.60 5.76 -1.00
C VAL A 212 -9.35 4.28 -0.85
N LEU A 213 -8.08 3.86 -0.85
CA LEU A 213 -7.67 2.47 -0.69
C LEU A 213 -7.06 2.24 0.69
N ARG A 214 -7.52 1.21 1.39
CA ARG A 214 -6.96 0.73 2.66
C ARG A 214 -6.81 -0.78 2.67
N THR A 215 -5.98 -1.32 3.57
CA THR A 215 -5.62 -2.74 3.54
C THR A 215 -5.53 -3.34 4.94
N PHE A 216 -5.90 -4.61 5.07
CA PHE A 216 -5.63 -5.40 6.26
C PHE A 216 -4.19 -5.97 6.29
N SER A 217 -3.42 -5.79 5.21
CA SER A 217 -2.07 -6.37 5.08
C SER A 217 -1.02 -5.71 5.96
N LYS A 218 -1.25 -4.46 6.42
CA LYS A 218 -0.25 -3.64 7.11
C LYS A 218 -0.59 -3.52 8.60
N ALA A 219 -1.32 -2.52 9.03
CA ALA A 219 -1.63 -2.26 10.43
C ALA A 219 -2.35 -3.43 11.13
N TYR A 220 -3.18 -4.15 10.41
CA TYR A 220 -3.90 -5.32 10.94
C TYR A 220 -3.11 -6.63 10.91
N GLY A 221 -1.90 -6.65 10.30
CA GLY A 221 -1.02 -7.83 10.30
C GLY A 221 -1.52 -9.03 9.48
N LEU A 222 -2.45 -8.84 8.53
CA LEU A 222 -3.09 -9.91 7.78
C LEU A 222 -2.58 -10.03 6.33
N ALA A 223 -1.29 -9.75 6.11
CA ALA A 223 -0.70 -9.74 4.76
C ALA A 223 -0.91 -11.06 4.00
N GLY A 224 -0.82 -12.20 4.68
CA GLY A 224 -1.00 -13.54 4.11
C GLY A 224 -2.45 -13.87 3.72
N LEU A 225 -3.44 -13.18 4.30
CA LEU A 225 -4.86 -13.44 4.03
C LEU A 225 -5.40 -12.71 2.80
N ARG A 226 -4.65 -11.76 2.28
CA ARG A 226 -5.02 -11.02 1.07
C ARG A 226 -6.39 -10.35 1.19
N CYS A 227 -6.56 -9.41 2.11
CA CYS A 227 -7.78 -8.63 2.29
C CYS A 227 -7.47 -7.13 2.26
N GLY A 228 -8.30 -6.37 1.54
CA GLY A 228 -8.24 -4.92 1.46
C GLY A 228 -9.54 -4.36 0.91
N TYR A 229 -9.68 -3.04 0.94
CA TYR A 229 -10.92 -2.39 0.57
C TYR A 229 -10.69 -1.02 -0.07
N GLY A 230 -11.72 -0.54 -0.76
CA GLY A 230 -11.84 0.80 -1.31
C GLY A 230 -13.12 1.45 -0.83
N LEU A 231 -13.06 2.75 -0.62
CA LEU A 231 -14.17 3.61 -0.22
C LEU A 231 -14.32 4.70 -1.29
N SER A 232 -15.52 4.90 -1.83
CA SER A 232 -15.73 5.86 -2.92
C SER A 232 -17.22 6.27 -3.01
N SER A 233 -17.58 7.02 -4.05
CA SER A 233 -18.99 7.20 -4.40
C SER A 233 -19.65 5.87 -4.80
N SER A 234 -20.96 5.76 -4.61
CA SER A 234 -21.72 4.54 -5.00
C SER A 234 -21.56 4.22 -6.47
N PHE A 235 -21.47 5.24 -7.33
CA PHE A 235 -21.27 5.09 -8.77
C PHE A 235 -19.94 4.40 -9.10
N LEU A 236 -18.83 4.87 -8.50
CA LEU A 236 -17.51 4.24 -8.70
C LEU A 236 -17.44 2.84 -8.09
N ALA A 237 -17.96 2.68 -6.88
CA ALA A 237 -17.97 1.38 -6.21
C ALA A 237 -18.75 0.34 -7.01
N GLU A 238 -19.87 0.71 -7.63
CA GLU A 238 -20.62 -0.17 -8.54
C GLU A 238 -19.81 -0.54 -9.79
N ALA A 239 -19.14 0.42 -10.42
CA ALA A 239 -18.29 0.17 -11.58
C ALA A 239 -17.14 -0.79 -11.25
N ILE A 240 -16.48 -0.59 -10.10
CA ILE A 240 -15.40 -1.45 -9.61
C ILE A 240 -15.91 -2.88 -9.35
N ARG A 241 -17.11 -3.03 -8.76
CA ARG A 241 -17.72 -4.36 -8.55
C ARG A 241 -18.04 -5.10 -9.85
N LYS A 242 -18.45 -4.37 -10.91
CA LYS A 242 -18.76 -4.98 -12.22
C LYS A 242 -17.58 -5.68 -12.88
N VAL A 243 -16.36 -5.23 -12.63
CA VAL A 243 -15.13 -5.82 -13.18
C VAL A 243 -14.40 -6.73 -12.19
N ALA A 244 -14.89 -6.82 -10.95
CA ALA A 244 -14.31 -7.67 -9.93
C ALA A 244 -14.60 -9.15 -10.20
N THR A 245 -13.65 -10.02 -9.85
CA THR A 245 -13.86 -11.46 -9.89
C THR A 245 -14.89 -11.85 -8.82
N PRO A 246 -16.02 -12.49 -9.18
CA PRO A 246 -16.98 -12.97 -8.21
C PRO A 246 -16.33 -13.93 -7.21
N PHE A 247 -16.76 -13.86 -5.93
CA PHE A 247 -16.20 -14.69 -4.85
C PHE A 247 -14.69 -14.48 -4.62
N GLY A 248 -14.14 -13.33 -5.00
CA GLY A 248 -12.69 -13.07 -4.96
C GLY A 248 -12.11 -13.02 -3.56
N LEU A 249 -12.89 -12.63 -2.54
CA LEU A 249 -12.48 -12.66 -1.13
C LEU A 249 -12.84 -14.02 -0.50
N SER A 250 -11.86 -14.70 0.09
CA SER A 250 -12.12 -16.00 0.74
C SER A 250 -12.89 -15.83 2.05
N ALA A 251 -13.71 -16.83 2.42
CA ALA A 251 -14.43 -16.85 3.70
C ALA A 251 -13.51 -16.69 4.91
N VAL A 252 -12.31 -17.28 4.86
CA VAL A 252 -11.29 -17.16 5.92
C VAL A 252 -10.77 -15.72 6.03
N ALA A 253 -10.48 -15.08 4.89
CA ALA A 253 -10.01 -13.70 4.88
C ALA A 253 -11.08 -12.73 5.40
N GLU A 254 -12.35 -12.93 5.01
CA GLU A 254 -13.49 -12.13 5.50
C GLU A 254 -13.67 -12.28 7.01
N ALA A 255 -13.72 -13.51 7.52
CA ALA A 255 -13.88 -13.80 8.95
C ALA A 255 -12.76 -13.17 9.79
N CYS A 256 -11.49 -13.31 9.34
CA CYS A 256 -10.35 -12.71 10.03
C CYS A 256 -10.38 -11.18 9.98
N ALA A 257 -10.78 -10.59 8.86
CA ALA A 257 -10.91 -9.13 8.72
C ALA A 257 -12.02 -8.58 9.64
N LEU A 258 -13.16 -9.25 9.73
CA LEU A 258 -14.24 -8.92 10.67
C LEU A 258 -13.78 -8.97 12.12
N ALA A 259 -13.05 -10.02 12.51
CA ALA A 259 -12.47 -10.16 13.83
C ALA A 259 -11.43 -9.06 14.13
N ALA A 260 -10.62 -8.69 13.13
CA ALA A 260 -9.63 -7.63 13.25
C ALA A 260 -10.28 -6.24 13.45
N LEU A 261 -11.37 -5.96 12.74
CA LEU A 261 -12.16 -4.72 12.94
C LEU A 261 -12.86 -4.69 14.31
N ALA A 262 -13.21 -5.84 14.87
CA ALA A 262 -13.79 -5.93 16.20
C ALA A 262 -12.73 -5.77 17.31
N ASP A 263 -11.46 -6.04 17.02
CA ASP A 263 -10.31 -5.94 17.94
C ASP A 263 -9.39 -4.76 17.58
N GLU A 264 -9.98 -3.60 17.29
CA GLU A 264 -9.24 -2.40 16.90
C GLU A 264 -8.24 -1.95 17.97
N ALA A 265 -8.53 -2.20 19.23
CA ALA A 265 -7.62 -1.90 20.33
C ALA A 265 -6.29 -2.68 20.23
N ALA A 266 -6.34 -3.96 19.84
CA ALA A 266 -5.13 -4.74 19.60
C ALA A 266 -4.34 -4.20 18.41
N MET A 267 -4.99 -3.86 17.32
CA MET A 267 -4.36 -3.23 16.15
C MET A 267 -3.65 -1.93 16.56
N ARG A 268 -4.34 -1.01 17.22
CA ARG A 268 -3.76 0.27 17.71
C ARG A 268 -2.57 0.05 18.63
N SER A 269 -2.63 -0.96 19.51
CA SER A 269 -1.51 -1.34 20.38
C SER A 269 -0.29 -1.79 19.58
N GLN A 270 -0.46 -2.66 18.58
CA GLN A 270 0.62 -3.12 17.70
C GLN A 270 1.20 -1.98 16.87
N VAL A 271 0.38 -1.13 16.29
CA VAL A 271 0.80 0.09 15.56
C VAL A 271 1.63 0.99 16.49
N SER A 272 1.15 1.25 17.70
CA SER A 272 1.88 2.05 18.70
C SER A 272 3.26 1.48 19.02
N GLN A 273 3.38 0.16 19.16
CA GLN A 273 4.67 -0.51 19.40
C GLN A 273 5.62 -0.31 18.20
N VAL A 274 5.13 -0.49 16.97
CA VAL A 274 5.93 -0.25 15.75
C VAL A 274 6.35 1.22 15.64
N CYS A 275 5.46 2.17 15.92
CA CYS A 275 5.78 3.60 15.89
C CYS A 275 6.83 3.98 16.95
N LYS A 276 6.74 3.43 18.18
CA LYS A 276 7.75 3.62 19.21
C LYS A 276 9.11 3.05 18.80
N GLU A 277 9.10 1.86 18.22
CA GLU A 277 10.33 1.21 17.75
C GLU A 277 10.92 1.98 16.54
N LYS A 278 10.09 2.46 15.61
CA LYS A 278 10.50 3.35 14.52
C LYS A 278 11.20 4.61 15.06
N ALA A 279 10.62 5.26 16.05
CA ALA A 279 11.22 6.45 16.67
C ALA A 279 12.59 6.14 17.31
N ARG A 280 12.74 4.98 17.97
CA ARG A 280 14.02 4.52 18.51
C ARG A 280 15.04 4.28 17.40
N VAL A 281 14.69 3.53 16.36
CA VAL A 281 15.57 3.26 15.22
C VAL A 281 16.03 4.56 14.56
N LEU A 282 15.13 5.51 14.35
CA LEU A 282 15.46 6.82 13.79
C LEU A 282 16.41 7.63 14.70
N SER A 283 16.28 7.48 16.03
CA SER A 283 17.19 8.10 16.99
C SER A 283 18.61 7.50 16.92
N GLU A 284 18.69 6.15 16.87
CA GLU A 284 19.98 5.45 16.74
C GLU A 284 20.65 5.78 15.39
N LEU A 285 19.90 5.83 14.31
CA LEU A 285 20.43 6.23 13.00
C LEU A 285 20.98 7.66 13.02
N ARG A 286 20.30 8.60 13.70
CA ARG A 286 20.82 9.97 13.88
C ARG A 286 22.14 9.98 14.67
N ASN A 287 22.25 9.17 15.73
CA ASN A 287 23.48 9.02 16.50
C ASN A 287 24.64 8.45 15.64
N LEU A 288 24.31 7.63 14.64
CA LEU A 288 25.27 7.14 13.64
C LEU A 288 25.53 8.16 12.50
N GLY A 289 24.91 9.34 12.56
CA GLY A 289 25.08 10.41 11.57
C GLY A 289 24.13 10.35 10.36
N TRP A 290 23.18 9.38 10.32
CA TRP A 290 22.23 9.26 9.23
C TRP A 290 21.11 10.28 9.32
N THR A 291 20.79 10.92 8.20
CA THR A 291 19.60 11.76 8.06
C THR A 291 18.55 10.96 7.27
N ILE A 292 17.45 10.60 7.93
CA ILE A 292 16.34 9.90 7.32
C ILE A 292 15.18 10.89 7.13
N PRO A 293 14.59 10.97 5.93
CA PRO A 293 13.41 11.79 5.69
C PRO A 293 12.22 11.34 6.56
N GLN A 294 11.09 12.01 6.40
CA GLN A 294 9.83 11.63 7.01
C GLN A 294 9.53 10.13 6.81
N ALA A 295 9.09 9.44 7.85
CA ALA A 295 8.79 8.01 7.84
C ALA A 295 7.34 7.76 8.27
N GLY A 296 6.37 8.09 7.42
CA GLY A 296 4.93 7.93 7.70
C GLY A 296 4.47 6.47 7.74
N GLY A 297 5.18 5.53 7.07
CA GLY A 297 4.85 4.11 7.10
C GLY A 297 5.53 3.33 8.23
N ASN A 298 5.40 2.00 8.21
CA ASN A 298 6.13 1.08 9.09
C ASN A 298 7.52 0.69 8.52
N PHE A 299 8.18 1.63 7.88
CA PHE A 299 9.49 1.46 7.25
C PHE A 299 10.25 2.78 7.24
N ILE A 300 11.55 2.71 6.93
CA ILE A 300 12.43 3.84 6.69
C ILE A 300 13.05 3.72 5.30
N TRP A 301 13.46 4.87 4.74
CA TRP A 301 14.03 4.96 3.40
C TRP A 301 15.40 5.63 3.43
N PHE A 302 16.40 4.98 2.83
CA PHE A 302 17.71 5.55 2.57
C PHE A 302 17.81 5.81 1.06
N ALA A 303 17.82 7.08 0.70
CA ALA A 303 17.91 7.51 -0.69
C ALA A 303 19.34 7.45 -1.25
N GLY A 304 19.47 7.25 -2.55
CA GLY A 304 20.72 7.31 -3.26
C GLY A 304 21.55 6.03 -3.25
N GLN A 305 22.78 6.13 -3.78
CA GLN A 305 23.70 4.99 -3.97
C GLN A 305 24.12 4.28 -2.67
N VAL A 306 24.05 4.98 -1.54
CA VAL A 306 24.29 4.36 -0.22
C VAL A 306 23.35 3.21 0.08
N GLY A 307 22.19 3.17 -0.59
CA GLY A 307 21.23 2.07 -0.46
C GLY A 307 21.81 0.71 -0.80
N GLU A 308 22.65 0.62 -1.82
CA GLU A 308 23.31 -0.65 -2.20
C GLU A 308 24.29 -1.13 -1.12
N GLN A 309 25.04 -0.21 -0.52
CA GLN A 309 25.99 -0.54 0.56
C GLN A 309 25.24 -1.01 1.80
N ILE A 310 24.15 -0.34 2.17
CA ILE A 310 23.27 -0.71 3.30
C ILE A 310 22.66 -2.09 3.04
N GLN A 311 22.16 -2.34 1.83
CA GLN A 311 21.59 -3.64 1.46
C GLN A 311 22.60 -4.76 1.55
N ALA A 312 23.81 -4.55 1.02
CA ALA A 312 24.90 -5.54 1.06
C ALA A 312 25.34 -5.82 2.50
N ALA A 313 25.55 -4.78 3.30
CA ALA A 313 25.92 -4.91 4.72
C ALA A 313 24.86 -5.65 5.53
N ALA A 314 23.59 -5.28 5.38
CA ALA A 314 22.48 -5.96 6.03
C ALA A 314 22.40 -7.43 5.64
N LEU A 315 22.49 -7.75 4.35
CA LEU A 315 22.44 -9.12 3.84
C LEU A 315 23.59 -9.97 4.36
N SER A 316 24.81 -9.42 4.46
CA SER A 316 25.99 -10.13 5.00
C SER A 316 25.80 -10.56 6.46
N GLN A 317 24.92 -9.88 7.20
CA GLN A 317 24.55 -10.19 8.59
C GLN A 317 23.18 -10.89 8.69
N GLY A 318 22.70 -11.47 7.58
CA GLY A 318 21.44 -12.21 7.57
C GLY A 318 20.18 -11.33 7.72
N VAL A 319 20.23 -10.06 7.33
CA VAL A 319 19.08 -9.16 7.33
C VAL A 319 18.71 -8.80 5.90
N GLN A 320 17.51 -9.14 5.47
CA GLN A 320 17.02 -8.85 4.13
C GLN A 320 16.21 -7.55 4.11
N THR A 321 16.67 -6.58 3.32
CA THR A 321 16.00 -5.30 3.04
C THR A 321 15.47 -5.25 1.62
N ARG A 322 14.79 -4.16 1.22
CA ARG A 322 14.29 -3.98 -0.15
C ARG A 322 15.09 -2.90 -0.87
N GLY A 323 15.96 -3.34 -1.79
CA GLY A 323 16.70 -2.45 -2.68
C GLY A 323 15.86 -1.96 -3.86
N PHE A 324 16.15 -0.74 -4.29
CA PHE A 324 15.62 -0.06 -5.48
C PHE A 324 16.78 0.67 -6.16
N PRO A 325 16.68 1.01 -7.45
CA PRO A 325 17.71 1.83 -8.09
C PRO A 325 17.97 3.17 -7.40
N GLU A 326 16.94 3.70 -6.72
CA GLU A 326 16.99 5.02 -6.06
C GLU A 326 17.33 4.93 -4.57
N GLY A 327 17.54 3.72 -4.00
CA GLY A 327 17.84 3.58 -2.58
C GLY A 327 17.43 2.24 -1.98
N VAL A 328 17.33 2.19 -0.66
CA VAL A 328 16.89 0.98 0.05
C VAL A 328 15.80 1.29 1.08
N ARG A 329 14.75 0.46 1.11
CA ARG A 329 13.69 0.52 2.12
C ARG A 329 13.90 -0.60 3.15
N VAL A 330 13.79 -0.22 4.41
CA VAL A 330 13.93 -1.14 5.55
C VAL A 330 12.65 -1.11 6.38
N THR A 331 12.01 -2.25 6.51
CA THR A 331 10.82 -2.42 7.36
C THR A 331 11.20 -2.31 8.84
N ILE A 332 10.35 -1.71 9.65
CA ILE A 332 10.49 -1.73 11.11
C ILE A 332 9.97 -3.08 11.62
N GLY A 333 10.88 -3.91 12.05
CA GLY A 333 10.62 -5.22 12.65
C GLY A 333 10.46 -5.16 14.17
N SER A 334 10.64 -6.30 14.83
CA SER A 334 10.81 -6.38 16.28
C SER A 334 12.12 -5.70 16.73
N ARG A 335 12.23 -5.42 18.02
CA ARG A 335 13.44 -4.80 18.57
C ARG A 335 14.71 -5.59 18.23
N VAL A 336 14.67 -6.91 18.36
CA VAL A 336 15.81 -7.78 18.06
C VAL A 336 16.20 -7.70 16.59
N GLU A 337 15.23 -7.73 15.68
CA GLU A 337 15.45 -7.63 14.24
C GLU A 337 16.04 -6.27 13.86
N ASN A 338 15.53 -5.19 14.46
CA ASN A 338 16.05 -3.84 14.21
C ASN A 338 17.45 -3.64 14.81
N ASP A 339 17.75 -4.21 15.99
CA ASP A 339 19.08 -4.16 16.59
C ASP A 339 20.10 -4.89 15.69
N GLN A 340 19.73 -6.04 15.10
CA GLN A 340 20.56 -6.74 14.13
C GLN A 340 20.81 -5.89 12.87
N PHE A 341 19.79 -5.21 12.36
CA PHE A 341 19.95 -4.28 11.24
C PHE A 341 20.89 -3.12 11.59
N LEU A 342 20.68 -2.45 12.74
CA LEU A 342 21.52 -1.33 13.18
C LEU A 342 22.98 -1.75 13.36
N ALA A 343 23.21 -2.92 13.95
CA ALA A 343 24.56 -3.49 14.09
C ALA A 343 25.22 -3.74 12.72
N ALA A 344 24.45 -4.27 11.75
CA ALA A 344 24.97 -4.55 10.41
C ALA A 344 25.47 -3.31 9.66
N ILE A 345 24.86 -2.14 9.90
CA ILE A 345 25.22 -0.90 9.23
C ILE A 345 26.09 0.05 10.07
N SER A 346 26.42 -0.32 11.31
CA SER A 346 27.13 0.55 12.28
C SER A 346 28.51 1.03 11.81
N SER A 347 29.17 0.27 10.94
CA SER A 347 30.47 0.63 10.36
C SER A 347 30.37 1.49 9.11
N LEU A 348 29.21 1.62 8.51
CA LEU A 348 28.98 2.46 7.35
C LEU A 348 28.93 3.94 7.77
N LYS A 349 29.47 4.80 6.92
CA LYS A 349 29.39 6.25 7.11
C LYS A 349 28.33 6.84 6.19
N PRO A 350 27.49 7.75 6.67
CA PRO A 350 26.64 8.57 5.81
C PRO A 350 27.51 9.34 4.80
N CYS A 351 27.07 9.41 3.55
CA CYS A 351 27.71 10.22 2.50
C CYS A 351 27.33 11.68 2.65
#